data_501efba6a6154380afb35285f5b87e39
#
_entry.id   501efba6a6154380afb35285f5b87e39
#
_cell.length_a   1.000
_cell.length_b   1.000
_cell.length_c   1.000
_cell.angle_alpha   90.00
_cell.angle_beta   90.00
_cell.angle_gamma   90.00
#
_symmetry.space_group_name_H-M   'P 1'
#
loop_
_entity.id
_entity.type
_entity.pdbx_description
1 polymer ?
#
loop_
_entity_poly.entity_id
_entity_poly.type
_entity_poly.pdbx_seq_one_letter_code
_entity_poly.pdbx_strand_id
1 'polypeptide(L)'
;MNKRIKKIINLRPLSSNRFKTTYITSLILIVGLLARLINLQVFNASTLKNKAIAIQVKKTNVLKKRRPIVDRNNRLIAFDKPLYKLWAHPRYFNFLGDDSKRVRTIEEVIREISTVLNIDEKILLKKFKNNKDGVELLDNLDIEDAKNIRKLHISGIDLESYSKRFYPQGNLFSNMIGFVNYDRQGSSGLELYLENDIEFIKKSNLLKKGADGTPLPDSSGPYDFINDDKKIVLTLDSRL
;
A
#
# COMPACT_ATOMS: atom_id res chain seq x y z
N MET A 1 -44.96 56.32 32.48
CA MET A 1 -44.78 54.89 32.10
C MET A 1 -44.62 54.80 30.59
N ASN A 2 -43.45 54.41 30.12
CA ASN A 2 -43.03 53.96 28.76
C ASN A 2 -43.19 54.87 27.54
N LYS A 3 -42.25 55.79 27.38
CA LYS A 3 -41.89 56.39 26.09
C LYS A 3 -40.50 55.90 25.60
N ARG A 4 -40.15 54.65 25.72
CA ARG A 4 -38.80 54.14 25.39
C ARG A 4 -38.78 52.90 24.53
N ILE A 5 -39.66 52.69 23.59
CA ILE A 5 -39.46 51.62 22.56
C ILE A 5 -40.10 52.10 21.25
N LYS A 6 -39.45 52.98 20.52
CA LYS A 6 -39.61 53.11 19.07
C LYS A 6 -38.38 53.76 18.44
N LYS A 7 -37.22 53.18 18.68
CA LYS A 7 -36.10 53.36 17.75
C LYS A 7 -36.29 52.33 16.64
N ILE A 8 -37.29 52.52 15.83
CA ILE A 8 -37.48 51.78 14.59
C ILE A 8 -36.22 52.08 13.78
N ILE A 9 -35.44 51.05 13.52
CA ILE A 9 -34.31 51.06 12.61
C ILE A 9 -34.86 51.56 11.26
N ASN A 10 -34.55 52.78 10.93
CA ASN A 10 -34.87 53.39 9.68
C ASN A 10 -33.97 52.77 8.62
N LEU A 11 -34.33 51.55 8.18
CA LEU A 11 -33.74 50.92 7.01
C LEU A 11 -34.10 51.77 5.81
N ARG A 12 -33.17 52.61 5.39
CA ARG A 12 -33.31 53.33 4.13
C ARG A 12 -33.61 52.30 3.05
N PRO A 13 -34.69 52.44 2.26
CA PRO A 13 -35.00 51.54 1.16
C PRO A 13 -33.80 51.54 0.22
N LEU A 14 -33.19 50.38 0.08
CA LEU A 14 -32.07 50.19 -0.86
C LEU A 14 -32.59 50.58 -2.24
N SER A 15 -31.90 51.52 -2.92
CA SER A 15 -32.33 51.98 -4.22
C SER A 15 -32.41 50.79 -5.19
N SER A 16 -33.52 50.70 -5.93
CA SER A 16 -33.80 49.61 -6.91
C SER A 16 -32.58 49.30 -7.80
N ASN A 17 -31.80 50.31 -8.15
CA ASN A 17 -30.61 50.16 -8.98
C ASN A 17 -29.47 49.40 -8.30
N ARG A 18 -29.31 49.56 -7.00
CA ARG A 18 -28.29 48.82 -6.24
C ARG A 18 -28.63 47.33 -6.13
N PHE A 19 -29.91 46.98 -6.00
CA PHE A 19 -30.37 45.59 -6.06
C PHE A 19 -30.15 44.97 -7.43
N LYS A 20 -30.44 45.70 -8.49
CA LYS A 20 -30.22 45.25 -9.88
C LYS A 20 -28.72 45.01 -10.15
N THR A 21 -27.84 45.91 -9.71
CA THR A 21 -26.40 45.74 -9.90
C THR A 21 -25.85 44.56 -9.12
N THR A 22 -26.22 44.37 -7.85
CA THR A 22 -25.82 43.21 -7.07
C THR A 22 -26.32 41.91 -7.64
N TYR A 23 -27.54 41.89 -8.13
CA TYR A 23 -28.13 40.69 -8.80
C TYR A 23 -27.36 40.35 -10.08
N ILE A 24 -27.07 41.33 -10.94
CA ILE A 24 -26.35 41.14 -12.20
C ILE A 24 -24.91 40.65 -11.91
N THR A 25 -24.21 41.26 -10.95
CA THR A 25 -22.86 40.84 -10.58
C THR A 25 -22.84 39.40 -10.01
N SER A 26 -23.81 39.03 -9.17
CA SER A 26 -23.97 37.68 -8.68
C SER A 26 -24.26 36.68 -9.80
N LEU A 27 -25.11 37.04 -10.75
CA LEU A 27 -25.43 36.19 -11.90
C LEU A 27 -24.18 35.94 -12.78
N ILE A 28 -23.42 37.00 -13.07
CA ILE A 28 -22.15 36.89 -13.84
C ILE A 28 -21.17 35.97 -13.13
N LEU A 29 -21.05 36.09 -11.81
CA LEU A 29 -20.17 35.24 -11.02
C LEU A 29 -20.58 33.76 -11.05
N ILE A 30 -21.89 33.48 -10.92
CA ILE A 30 -22.43 32.13 -11.03
C ILE A 30 -22.17 31.53 -12.42
N VAL A 31 -22.44 32.30 -13.49
CA VAL A 31 -22.18 31.86 -14.86
C VAL A 31 -20.67 31.56 -15.07
N GLY A 32 -19.79 32.41 -14.55
CA GLY A 32 -18.35 32.17 -14.59
C GLY A 32 -17.91 30.89 -13.86
N LEU A 33 -18.49 30.63 -12.69
CA LEU A 33 -18.25 29.38 -11.95
C LEU A 33 -18.75 28.16 -12.71
N LEU A 34 -19.93 28.22 -13.29
CA LEU A 34 -20.49 27.13 -14.10
C LEU A 34 -19.63 26.85 -15.33
N ALA A 35 -19.22 27.89 -16.06
CA ALA A 35 -18.30 27.75 -17.18
C ALA A 35 -16.98 27.12 -16.78
N ARG A 36 -16.43 27.50 -15.61
CA ARG A 36 -15.20 26.91 -15.06
C ARG A 36 -15.40 25.45 -14.70
N LEU A 37 -16.52 25.09 -14.08
CA LEU A 37 -16.89 23.72 -13.74
C LEU A 37 -16.99 22.84 -15.00
N ILE A 38 -17.66 23.30 -16.01
CA ILE A 38 -17.80 22.59 -17.31
C ILE A 38 -16.41 22.39 -17.93
N ASN A 39 -15.58 23.41 -17.92
CA ASN A 39 -14.22 23.30 -18.45
C ASN A 39 -13.41 22.21 -17.72
N LEU A 40 -13.47 22.16 -16.39
CA LEU A 40 -12.74 21.17 -15.60
C LEU A 40 -13.32 19.76 -15.74
N GLN A 41 -14.64 19.62 -15.78
CA GLN A 41 -15.30 18.30 -15.78
C GLN A 41 -15.43 17.68 -17.18
N VAL A 42 -15.52 18.49 -18.23
CA VAL A 42 -15.68 17.99 -19.59
C VAL A 42 -14.38 18.07 -20.37
N PHE A 43 -13.78 19.25 -20.53
CA PHE A 43 -12.61 19.43 -21.40
C PHE A 43 -11.31 18.93 -20.76
N ASN A 44 -11.14 19.12 -19.46
CA ASN A 44 -9.90 18.73 -18.77
C ASN A 44 -10.05 17.46 -17.92
N ALA A 45 -11.20 16.78 -17.93
CA ALA A 45 -11.46 15.61 -17.10
C ALA A 45 -10.43 14.49 -17.31
N SER A 46 -10.11 14.17 -18.55
CA SER A 46 -9.15 13.10 -18.88
C SER A 46 -7.73 13.44 -18.42
N THR A 47 -7.28 14.68 -18.63
CA THR A 47 -5.96 15.12 -18.22
C THR A 47 -5.80 15.20 -16.70
N LEU A 48 -6.83 15.67 -16.01
CA LEU A 48 -6.87 15.72 -14.55
C LEU A 48 -6.91 14.31 -13.94
N LYS A 49 -7.72 13.41 -14.53
CA LYS A 49 -7.76 11.99 -14.13
C LYS A 49 -6.40 11.32 -14.30
N ASN A 50 -5.73 11.54 -15.43
CA ASN A 50 -4.40 10.97 -15.67
C ASN A 50 -3.34 11.52 -14.69
N LYS A 51 -3.38 12.81 -14.38
CA LYS A 51 -2.51 13.41 -13.35
C LYS A 51 -2.80 12.85 -11.96
N ALA A 52 -4.06 12.69 -11.58
CA ALA A 52 -4.46 12.09 -10.31
C ALA A 52 -3.97 10.65 -10.21
N ILE A 53 -4.15 9.85 -11.27
CA ILE A 53 -3.65 8.47 -11.34
C ILE A 53 -2.12 8.45 -11.23
N ALA A 54 -1.40 9.35 -11.90
CA ALA A 54 0.06 9.40 -11.84
C ALA A 54 0.60 9.72 -10.43
N ILE A 55 -0.13 10.52 -9.65
CA ILE A 55 0.24 10.84 -8.26
C ILE A 55 -0.16 9.71 -7.30
N GLN A 56 -1.35 9.12 -7.51
CA GLN A 56 -1.89 8.07 -6.63
C GLN A 56 -1.25 6.70 -6.89
N VAL A 57 -0.76 6.48 -8.11
CA VAL A 57 -0.17 5.21 -8.52
C VAL A 57 1.33 5.25 -8.32
N LYS A 58 1.81 4.74 -7.21
CA LYS A 58 3.21 4.37 -7.09
C LYS A 58 3.41 3.10 -7.92
N LYS A 59 4.24 3.18 -8.98
CA LYS A 59 4.71 1.97 -9.68
C LYS A 59 5.43 1.11 -8.65
N THR A 60 4.74 0.16 -8.09
CA THR A 60 5.39 -0.93 -7.36
C THR A 60 6.16 -1.73 -8.39
N ASN A 61 7.41 -2.03 -8.09
CA ASN A 61 8.23 -2.89 -8.93
C ASN A 61 7.44 -4.14 -9.28
N VAL A 62 7.39 -4.46 -10.56
CA VAL A 62 6.72 -5.67 -11.05
C VAL A 62 7.39 -6.85 -10.35
N LEU A 63 6.67 -7.52 -9.45
CA LEU A 63 7.18 -8.71 -8.80
C LEU A 63 7.31 -9.80 -9.87
N LYS A 64 8.55 -10.16 -10.21
CA LYS A 64 8.83 -11.31 -11.04
C LYS A 64 8.40 -12.55 -10.27
N LYS A 65 7.44 -13.30 -10.79
CA LYS A 65 7.03 -14.59 -10.21
C LYS A 65 7.75 -15.70 -10.96
N ARG A 66 8.46 -16.54 -10.23
CA ARG A 66 9.09 -17.72 -10.78
C ARG A 66 8.17 -18.92 -10.66
N ARG A 67 8.15 -19.77 -11.67
CA ARG A 67 7.37 -21.01 -11.65
C ARG A 67 7.89 -21.95 -10.56
N PRO A 68 7.02 -22.71 -9.89
CA PRO A 68 7.47 -23.73 -8.98
C PRO A 68 8.15 -24.86 -9.73
N ILE A 69 9.25 -25.34 -9.18
CA ILE A 69 10.00 -26.48 -9.67
C ILE A 69 9.66 -27.69 -8.82
N VAL A 70 9.27 -28.78 -9.46
CA VAL A 70 8.88 -30.02 -8.78
C VAL A 70 9.67 -31.20 -9.35
N ASP A 71 9.82 -32.27 -8.54
CA ASP A 71 10.35 -33.54 -8.99
C ASP A 71 9.32 -34.34 -9.83
N ARG A 72 9.73 -35.50 -10.34
CA ARG A 72 8.83 -36.39 -11.10
C ARG A 72 7.61 -36.89 -10.28
N ASN A 73 7.68 -36.85 -8.94
CA ASN A 73 6.62 -37.24 -8.02
C ASN A 73 5.80 -36.04 -7.54
N ASN A 74 5.95 -34.87 -8.19
CA ASN A 74 5.25 -33.64 -7.83
C ASN A 74 5.63 -33.03 -6.47
N ARG A 75 6.79 -33.42 -5.89
CA ARG A 75 7.31 -32.80 -4.68
C ARG A 75 8.01 -31.48 -4.99
N LEU A 76 7.76 -30.48 -4.18
CA LEU A 76 8.35 -29.15 -4.36
C LEU A 76 9.86 -29.17 -4.12
N ILE A 77 10.63 -28.71 -5.10
CA ILE A 77 12.07 -28.51 -5.04
C ILE A 77 12.38 -27.02 -4.86
N ALA A 78 11.68 -26.14 -5.59
CA ALA A 78 11.83 -24.70 -5.44
C ALA A 78 10.50 -24.01 -5.71
N PHE A 79 10.15 -23.01 -4.87
CA PHE A 79 8.96 -22.19 -5.07
C PHE A 79 9.12 -20.81 -4.44
N ASP A 80 8.31 -19.86 -4.87
CA ASP A 80 8.30 -18.51 -4.31
C ASP A 80 7.38 -18.46 -3.10
N LYS A 81 7.97 -18.32 -1.89
CA LYS A 81 7.23 -18.14 -0.63
C LYS A 81 6.86 -16.67 -0.45
N PRO A 82 5.57 -16.31 -0.30
CA PRO A 82 5.17 -14.95 0.02
C PRO A 82 5.55 -14.62 1.46
N LEU A 83 6.20 -13.49 1.64
CA LEU A 83 6.65 -12.97 2.93
C LEU A 83 6.30 -11.48 3.04
N TYR A 84 6.38 -10.96 4.25
CA TYR A 84 6.13 -9.55 4.53
C TYR A 84 7.28 -8.93 5.31
N LYS A 85 7.55 -7.66 4.98
CA LYS A 85 8.38 -6.76 5.78
C LYS A 85 7.48 -5.84 6.57
N LEU A 86 7.81 -5.65 7.82
CA LEU A 86 7.10 -4.74 8.71
C LEU A 86 7.87 -3.43 8.81
N TRP A 87 7.24 -2.36 8.34
CA TRP A 87 7.76 -1.00 8.42
C TRP A 87 6.99 -0.22 9.46
N ALA A 88 7.70 0.59 10.22
CA ALA A 88 7.11 1.52 11.16
C ALA A 88 7.49 2.96 10.81
N HIS A 89 6.49 3.81 10.84
CA HIS A 89 6.59 5.23 10.60
C HIS A 89 6.16 6.00 11.85
N PRO A 90 7.04 6.24 12.83
CA PRO A 90 6.67 6.83 14.12
C PRO A 90 5.95 8.17 14.02
N ARG A 91 6.24 8.93 12.98
CA ARG A 91 5.58 10.21 12.68
C ARG A 91 4.07 10.08 12.55
N TYR A 92 3.57 8.92 12.09
CA TYR A 92 2.15 8.68 11.87
C TYR A 92 1.45 7.95 13.02
N PHE A 93 2.17 7.53 14.07
CA PHE A 93 1.55 6.91 15.25
C PHE A 93 0.59 7.84 15.96
N ASN A 94 0.81 9.17 15.85
CA ASN A 94 -0.03 10.21 16.42
C ASN A 94 -1.12 10.68 15.43
N PHE A 95 -1.23 10.07 14.26
CA PHE A 95 -2.22 10.45 13.27
C PHE A 95 -3.58 9.86 13.68
N LEU A 96 -4.54 10.75 13.99
CA LEU A 96 -5.93 10.39 14.26
C LEU A 96 -6.62 10.15 12.92
N GLY A 97 -6.49 8.95 12.36
CA GLY A 97 -7.35 8.51 11.27
C GLY A 97 -8.72 8.12 11.80
N ASP A 98 -9.70 7.91 10.92
CA ASP A 98 -11.08 7.57 11.29
C ASP A 98 -11.19 6.34 12.20
N ASP A 99 -10.22 5.41 12.10
CA ASP A 99 -10.20 4.16 12.85
C ASP A 99 -9.35 4.20 14.14
N SER A 100 -8.48 5.20 14.32
CA SER A 100 -7.64 5.32 15.49
C SER A 100 -7.92 6.60 16.27
N LYS A 101 -8.89 6.52 17.18
CA LYS A 101 -9.25 7.62 18.09
C LYS A 101 -8.19 7.89 19.18
N ARG A 102 -7.07 7.20 19.16
CA ARG A 102 -6.06 7.23 20.21
C ARG A 102 -4.67 7.51 19.67
N VAL A 103 -4.04 8.54 20.21
CA VAL A 103 -2.60 8.79 20.05
C VAL A 103 -1.83 7.67 20.76
N ARG A 104 -0.88 7.04 20.07
CA ARG A 104 -0.07 5.93 20.60
C ARG A 104 1.39 6.32 20.70
N THR A 105 2.06 5.93 21.77
CA THR A 105 3.51 6.07 21.89
C THR A 105 4.24 4.93 21.17
N ILE A 106 5.52 5.13 20.88
CA ILE A 106 6.35 4.09 20.25
C ILE A 106 6.36 2.82 21.11
N GLU A 107 6.46 3.00 22.45
CA GLU A 107 6.50 1.90 23.41
C GLU A 107 5.18 1.12 23.43
N GLU A 108 4.03 1.79 23.34
CA GLU A 108 2.73 1.13 23.26
C GLU A 108 2.60 0.30 21.98
N VAL A 109 2.95 0.89 20.83
CA VAL A 109 2.89 0.20 19.54
C VAL A 109 3.80 -1.03 19.53
N ILE A 110 5.02 -0.89 20.04
CA ILE A 110 5.97 -2.00 20.10
C ILE A 110 5.49 -3.09 21.03
N ARG A 111 4.90 -2.76 22.19
CA ARG A 111 4.33 -3.74 23.11
C ARG A 111 3.21 -4.56 22.45
N GLU A 112 2.31 -3.91 21.72
CA GLU A 112 1.25 -4.61 21.00
C GLU A 112 1.80 -5.55 19.93
N ILE A 113 2.78 -5.09 19.13
CA ILE A 113 3.43 -5.92 18.10
C ILE A 113 4.20 -7.07 18.74
N SER A 114 4.95 -6.81 19.79
CA SER A 114 5.72 -7.77 20.56
C SER A 114 4.84 -8.89 21.12
N THR A 115 3.68 -8.54 21.67
CA THR A 115 2.70 -9.50 22.19
C THR A 115 2.14 -10.40 21.08
N VAL A 116 1.81 -9.84 19.92
CA VAL A 116 1.22 -10.58 18.80
C VAL A 116 2.24 -11.52 18.15
N LEU A 117 3.49 -11.07 18.00
CA LEU A 117 4.54 -11.83 17.33
C LEU A 117 5.41 -12.67 18.28
N ASN A 118 5.19 -12.55 19.59
CA ASN A 118 6.01 -13.20 20.63
C ASN A 118 7.51 -12.90 20.50
N ILE A 119 7.85 -11.63 20.25
CA ILE A 119 9.22 -11.14 20.09
C ILE A 119 9.57 -10.20 21.25
N ASP A 120 10.82 -10.19 21.70
CA ASP A 120 11.27 -9.29 22.78
C ASP A 120 11.15 -7.80 22.36
N GLU A 121 10.43 -7.00 23.16
CA GLU A 121 10.27 -5.56 22.97
C GLU A 121 11.61 -4.84 22.81
N LYS A 122 12.63 -5.25 23.54
CA LYS A 122 13.96 -4.62 23.52
C LYS A 122 14.63 -4.70 22.14
N ILE A 123 14.38 -5.79 21.40
CA ILE A 123 14.92 -5.98 20.05
C ILE A 123 14.28 -4.97 19.10
N LEU A 124 12.97 -4.79 19.19
CA LEU A 124 12.22 -3.86 18.36
C LEU A 124 12.56 -2.40 18.71
N LEU A 125 12.61 -2.05 20.00
CA LEU A 125 12.97 -0.71 20.46
C LEU A 125 14.37 -0.29 20.02
N LYS A 126 15.33 -1.21 20.01
CA LYS A 126 16.70 -0.92 19.56
C LYS A 126 16.77 -0.42 18.12
N LYS A 127 15.85 -0.86 17.26
CA LYS A 127 15.80 -0.46 15.85
C LYS A 127 15.36 1.00 15.67
N PHE A 128 14.59 1.56 16.61
CA PHE A 128 14.15 2.96 16.56
C PHE A 128 15.21 3.97 16.96
N LYS A 129 16.28 3.57 17.64
CA LYS A 129 17.30 4.52 18.14
C LYS A 129 18.00 5.32 17.05
N ASN A 130 18.11 4.78 15.84
CA ASN A 130 18.90 5.37 14.76
C ASN A 130 18.07 6.03 13.65
N ASN A 131 16.78 5.74 13.53
CA ASN A 131 15.94 6.20 12.42
C ASN A 131 14.63 6.81 12.93
N LYS A 132 14.36 8.05 12.55
CA LYS A 132 13.13 8.75 12.92
C LYS A 132 11.96 8.49 11.96
N ASP A 133 12.23 8.10 10.72
CA ASP A 133 11.23 7.92 9.67
C ASP A 133 11.51 6.63 8.87
N GLY A 134 10.53 5.73 8.82
CA GLY A 134 10.61 4.52 8.00
C GLY A 134 11.62 3.50 8.54
N VAL A 135 11.30 2.88 9.66
CA VAL A 135 12.14 1.85 10.29
C VAL A 135 11.65 0.47 9.88
N GLU A 136 12.51 -0.35 9.28
CA GLU A 136 12.22 -1.77 9.07
C GLU A 136 12.32 -2.50 10.42
N LEU A 137 11.15 -2.85 10.98
CA LEU A 137 11.07 -3.55 12.27
C LEU A 137 11.40 -5.02 12.12
N LEU A 138 10.79 -5.68 11.16
CA LEU A 138 10.93 -7.12 10.94
C LEU A 138 10.92 -7.44 9.46
N ASP A 139 11.69 -8.47 9.11
CA ASP A 139 11.70 -9.09 7.79
C ASP A 139 11.24 -10.55 7.92
N ASN A 140 10.91 -11.17 6.80
CA ASN A 140 10.51 -12.58 6.70
C ASN A 140 9.26 -12.97 7.52
N LEU A 141 8.31 -12.05 7.72
CA LEU A 141 7.04 -12.38 8.36
C LEU A 141 6.17 -13.27 7.48
N ASP A 142 5.58 -14.28 8.07
CA ASP A 142 4.61 -15.13 7.39
C ASP A 142 3.23 -14.45 7.23
N ILE A 143 2.38 -15.05 6.39
CA ILE A 143 1.04 -14.49 6.09
C ILE A 143 0.17 -14.38 7.34
N GLU A 144 0.29 -15.34 8.27
CA GLU A 144 -0.49 -15.34 9.51
C GLU A 144 -0.10 -14.20 10.43
N ASP A 145 1.21 -13.99 10.63
CA ASP A 145 1.74 -12.89 11.41
C ASP A 145 1.34 -11.53 10.83
N ALA A 146 1.44 -11.40 9.50
CA ALA A 146 1.01 -10.20 8.80
C ALA A 146 -0.49 -9.93 8.95
N LYS A 147 -1.34 -10.97 8.92
CA LYS A 147 -2.78 -10.85 9.18
C LYS A 147 -3.06 -10.38 10.61
N ASN A 148 -2.34 -10.94 11.59
CA ASN A 148 -2.51 -10.57 12.99
C ASN A 148 -2.10 -9.13 13.27
N ILE A 149 -1.00 -8.66 12.66
CA ILE A 149 -0.60 -7.26 12.74
C ILE A 149 -1.65 -6.33 12.10
N ARG A 150 -2.20 -6.69 10.94
CA ARG A 150 -3.26 -5.89 10.30
C ARG A 150 -4.50 -5.72 11.18
N LYS A 151 -4.85 -6.72 11.99
CA LYS A 151 -5.99 -6.65 12.92
C LYS A 151 -5.80 -5.62 14.03
N LEU A 152 -4.56 -5.22 14.32
CA LEU A 152 -4.27 -4.19 15.32
C LEU A 152 -4.67 -2.78 14.89
N HIS A 153 -4.90 -2.56 13.59
CA HIS A 153 -5.28 -1.26 13.01
C HIS A 153 -4.43 -0.09 13.54
N ILE A 154 -3.10 -0.27 13.53
CA ILE A 154 -2.16 0.74 14.01
C ILE A 154 -1.78 1.66 12.86
N SER A 155 -2.04 2.96 13.00
CA SER A 155 -1.58 3.98 12.05
C SER A 155 -0.06 4.03 12.03
N GLY A 156 0.54 4.17 10.84
CA GLY A 156 1.99 4.24 10.70
C GLY A 156 2.72 2.90 10.73
N ILE A 157 1.98 1.79 10.71
CA ILE A 157 2.53 0.46 10.48
C ILE A 157 2.16 0.01 9.07
N ASP A 158 3.17 -0.25 8.26
CA ASP A 158 3.02 -0.72 6.88
C ASP A 158 3.57 -2.14 6.72
N LEU A 159 2.84 -2.96 5.97
CA LEU A 159 3.25 -4.32 5.60
C LEU A 159 3.54 -4.35 4.10
N GLU A 160 4.82 -4.43 3.76
CA GLU A 160 5.29 -4.59 2.39
C GLU A 160 5.39 -6.07 2.05
N SER A 161 4.59 -6.50 1.07
CA SER A 161 4.64 -7.89 0.60
C SER A 161 5.77 -8.08 -0.40
N TYR A 162 6.53 -9.15 -0.25
CA TYR A 162 7.51 -9.61 -1.22
C TYR A 162 7.50 -11.13 -1.31
N SER A 163 8.19 -11.71 -2.27
CA SER A 163 8.36 -13.15 -2.35
C SER A 163 9.83 -13.52 -2.32
N LYS A 164 10.14 -14.60 -1.62
CA LYS A 164 11.48 -15.15 -1.51
C LYS A 164 11.50 -16.56 -2.07
N ARG A 165 12.52 -16.85 -2.87
CA ARG A 165 12.69 -18.21 -3.40
C ARG A 165 13.06 -19.15 -2.27
N PHE A 166 12.30 -20.22 -2.12
CA PHE A 166 12.46 -21.19 -1.06
C PHE A 166 12.75 -22.58 -1.64
N TYR A 167 13.69 -23.28 -1.03
CA TYR A 167 14.15 -24.60 -1.43
C TYR A 167 13.88 -25.59 -0.29
N PRO A 168 12.74 -26.29 -0.28
CA PRO A 168 12.33 -27.18 0.82
C PRO A 168 13.31 -28.32 1.12
N GLN A 169 14.02 -28.77 0.08
CA GLN A 169 14.99 -29.87 0.18
C GLN A 169 16.40 -29.41 0.60
N GLY A 170 16.54 -28.14 0.97
CA GLY A 170 17.82 -27.57 1.39
C GLY A 170 18.88 -27.67 0.28
N ASN A 171 20.00 -28.30 0.61
CA ASN A 171 21.13 -28.43 -0.32
C ASN A 171 20.96 -29.58 -1.34
N LEU A 172 19.89 -30.39 -1.23
CA LEU A 172 19.65 -31.46 -2.18
C LEU A 172 19.46 -30.83 -3.58
N PHE A 173 20.20 -31.31 -4.55
CA PHE A 173 20.22 -30.79 -5.91
C PHE A 173 20.71 -29.35 -6.10
N SER A 174 21.32 -28.74 -5.10
CA SER A 174 21.78 -27.34 -5.16
C SER A 174 22.68 -27.07 -6.35
N ASN A 175 23.56 -28.01 -6.73
CA ASN A 175 24.44 -27.90 -7.90
C ASN A 175 23.68 -27.92 -9.24
N MET A 176 22.52 -28.56 -9.30
CA MET A 176 21.71 -28.67 -10.52
C MET A 176 20.67 -27.55 -10.60
N ILE A 177 19.99 -27.29 -9.51
CA ILE A 177 18.94 -26.27 -9.42
C ILE A 177 19.56 -24.87 -9.40
N GLY A 178 20.67 -24.70 -8.69
CA GLY A 178 21.26 -23.40 -8.49
C GLY A 178 20.52 -22.55 -7.45
N PHE A 179 20.66 -21.24 -7.57
CA PHE A 179 20.03 -20.30 -6.66
C PHE A 179 19.67 -18.97 -7.34
N VAL A 180 18.84 -18.20 -6.66
CA VAL A 180 18.38 -16.88 -7.06
C VAL A 180 19.03 -15.84 -6.15
N ASN A 181 19.57 -14.75 -6.71
CA ASN A 181 20.18 -13.66 -5.95
C ASN A 181 19.12 -12.75 -5.27
N TYR A 182 19.61 -11.72 -4.54
CA TYR A 182 18.73 -10.74 -3.87
C TYR A 182 17.83 -9.95 -4.83
N ASP A 183 18.31 -9.74 -6.07
CA ASP A 183 17.53 -9.07 -7.12
C ASP A 183 16.53 -10.01 -7.80
N ARG A 184 16.41 -11.23 -7.29
CA ARG A 184 15.53 -12.28 -7.79
C ARG A 184 15.87 -12.72 -9.22
N GLN A 185 17.14 -12.68 -9.56
CA GLN A 185 17.68 -13.20 -10.81
C GLN A 185 18.34 -14.56 -10.57
N GLY A 186 18.15 -15.49 -11.49
CA GLY A 186 18.85 -16.78 -11.46
C GLY A 186 20.34 -16.56 -11.59
N SER A 187 21.12 -17.08 -10.64
CA SER A 187 22.57 -16.88 -10.62
C SER A 187 23.34 -18.11 -11.02
N SER A 188 22.75 -19.29 -10.95
CA SER A 188 23.40 -20.55 -11.35
C SER A 188 22.38 -21.62 -11.69
N GLY A 189 22.84 -22.72 -12.29
CA GLY A 189 22.08 -23.92 -12.55
C GLY A 189 20.81 -23.70 -13.38
N LEU A 190 19.79 -24.48 -13.05
CA LEU A 190 18.48 -24.43 -13.72
C LEU A 190 17.79 -23.07 -13.51
N GLU A 191 17.97 -22.44 -12.36
CA GLU A 191 17.40 -21.11 -12.08
C GLU A 191 17.94 -20.04 -13.04
N LEU A 192 19.20 -20.11 -13.41
CA LEU A 192 19.79 -19.24 -14.42
C LEU A 192 19.27 -19.57 -15.84
N TYR A 193 19.19 -20.85 -16.17
CA TYR A 193 18.69 -21.28 -17.48
C TYR A 193 17.25 -20.83 -17.72
N LEU A 194 16.42 -20.89 -16.68
CA LEU A 194 15.02 -20.49 -16.73
C LEU A 194 14.81 -18.97 -16.60
N GLU A 195 15.86 -18.17 -16.46
CA GLU A 195 15.70 -16.71 -16.29
C GLU A 195 14.94 -16.05 -17.44
N ASN A 196 15.10 -16.56 -18.66
CA ASN A 196 14.41 -16.05 -19.85
C ASN A 196 12.94 -16.48 -19.94
N ASP A 197 12.56 -17.55 -19.23
CA ASP A 197 11.19 -18.10 -19.21
C ASP A 197 10.33 -17.53 -18.08
N ILE A 198 10.86 -16.54 -17.36
CA ILE A 198 10.11 -15.89 -16.27
C ILE A 198 8.98 -15.07 -16.86
N GLU A 199 7.77 -15.48 -16.58
CA GLU A 199 6.60 -14.65 -16.85
C GLU A 199 6.60 -13.44 -15.92
N PHE A 200 6.84 -12.27 -16.50
CA PHE A 200 6.57 -11.03 -15.82
C PHE A 200 5.06 -10.92 -15.63
N ILE A 201 4.58 -11.15 -14.42
CA ILE A 201 3.20 -10.84 -14.09
C ILE A 201 3.09 -9.32 -14.14
N LYS A 202 2.72 -8.79 -15.30
CA LYS A 202 2.28 -7.41 -15.52
C LYS A 202 0.91 -7.15 -14.85
N LYS A 203 0.60 -7.75 -13.73
CA LYS A 203 -0.40 -7.17 -12.85
C LYS A 203 0.29 -5.99 -12.19
N SER A 204 0.22 -4.85 -12.86
CA SER A 204 0.35 -3.56 -12.21
C SER A 204 -0.73 -3.55 -11.13
N ASN A 205 -0.44 -4.08 -9.97
CA ASN A 205 -1.23 -3.80 -8.80
C ASN A 205 -0.97 -2.33 -8.52
N LEU A 206 -1.80 -1.53 -9.16
CA LEU A 206 -1.90 -0.11 -8.96
C LEU A 206 -2.44 0.06 -7.55
N LEU A 207 -1.55 -0.01 -6.55
CA LEU A 207 -1.87 0.35 -5.20
C LEU A 207 -2.27 1.82 -5.24
N LYS A 208 -3.57 2.06 -5.31
CA LYS A 208 -4.11 3.40 -5.12
C LYS A 208 -3.89 3.75 -3.66
N LYS A 209 -3.09 4.77 -3.43
CA LYS A 209 -2.90 5.35 -2.10
C LYS A 209 -3.78 6.57 -1.96
N GLY A 210 -4.38 6.75 -0.80
CA GLY A 210 -5.04 7.99 -0.41
C GLY A 210 -4.02 9.14 -0.33
N ALA A 211 -4.50 10.37 -0.17
CA ALA A 211 -3.65 11.55 0.00
C ALA A 211 -2.76 11.46 1.25
N ASP A 212 -3.14 10.67 2.22
CA ASP A 212 -2.45 10.34 3.46
C ASP A 212 -1.42 9.19 3.33
N GLY A 213 -1.32 8.61 2.12
CA GLY A 213 -0.43 7.47 1.85
C GLY A 213 -1.01 6.10 2.22
N THR A 214 -2.21 6.04 2.80
CA THR A 214 -2.88 4.78 3.13
C THR A 214 -3.34 4.04 1.87
N PRO A 215 -3.18 2.70 1.81
CA PRO A 215 -3.70 1.92 0.70
C PRO A 215 -5.23 1.96 0.70
N LEU A 216 -5.83 2.33 -0.44
CA LEU A 216 -7.28 2.30 -0.61
C LEU A 216 -7.80 0.85 -0.65
N PRO A 217 -9.02 0.58 -0.12
CA PRO A 217 -9.59 -0.76 -0.02
C PRO A 217 -9.72 -1.51 -1.36
N ASP A 218 -9.73 -0.80 -2.48
CA ASP A 218 -9.77 -1.33 -3.85
C ASP A 218 -8.43 -1.88 -4.35
N SER A 219 -7.38 -1.73 -3.57
CA SER A 219 -6.10 -2.35 -3.89
C SER A 219 -6.22 -3.84 -3.60
N SER A 220 -6.39 -4.59 -4.68
CA SER A 220 -6.46 -6.04 -4.81
C SER A 220 -5.90 -6.79 -3.61
N GLY A 221 -6.74 -7.67 -3.07
CA GLY A 221 -6.45 -8.52 -1.91
C GLY A 221 -5.17 -9.34 -2.00
N PRO A 222 -4.93 -10.20 -1.01
CA PRO A 222 -3.70 -10.97 -0.90
C PRO A 222 -3.44 -11.70 -2.22
N TYR A 223 -2.25 -11.50 -2.74
CA TYR A 223 -1.80 -12.10 -3.99
C TYR A 223 -2.06 -13.59 -3.96
N ASP A 224 -2.81 -14.11 -4.92
CA ASP A 224 -2.86 -15.54 -5.21
C ASP A 224 -1.49 -15.98 -5.75
N PHE A 225 -0.57 -16.23 -4.83
CA PHE A 225 0.77 -16.69 -5.17
C PHE A 225 0.80 -18.16 -5.62
N ILE A 226 -0.30 -18.89 -5.49
CA ILE A 226 -0.34 -20.35 -5.57
C ILE A 226 -1.00 -20.87 -6.84
N ASN A 227 -1.82 -20.08 -7.54
CA ASN A 227 -2.53 -20.53 -8.73
C ASN A 227 -1.70 -20.27 -10.00
N ASP A 228 -0.64 -21.05 -10.18
CA ASP A 228 0.00 -21.18 -11.48
C ASP A 228 0.05 -22.66 -11.87
N ASP A 229 -0.80 -23.05 -12.80
CA ASP A 229 -0.86 -24.40 -13.35
C ASP A 229 0.40 -24.80 -14.16
N LYS A 230 1.35 -23.88 -14.27
CA LYS A 230 2.57 -24.06 -15.06
C LYS A 230 3.79 -24.39 -14.19
N LYS A 231 3.76 -25.54 -13.51
CA LYS A 231 4.97 -26.04 -12.82
C LYS A 231 6.00 -26.58 -13.80
N ILE A 232 7.28 -26.50 -13.41
CA ILE A 232 8.37 -27.13 -14.11
C ILE A 232 8.61 -28.48 -13.46
N VAL A 233 8.36 -29.55 -14.20
CA VAL A 233 8.52 -30.94 -13.72
C VAL A 233 9.87 -31.45 -14.15
N LEU A 234 10.69 -31.83 -13.21
CA LEU A 234 12.00 -32.45 -13.45
C LEU A 234 11.91 -33.97 -13.45
N THR A 235 12.84 -34.60 -14.12
CA THR A 235 13.00 -36.07 -14.12
C THR A 235 13.66 -36.59 -12.83
N LEU A 236 14.11 -35.70 -11.97
CA LEU A 236 14.75 -36.02 -10.68
C LEU A 236 13.77 -36.65 -9.71
N ASP A 237 14.29 -37.46 -8.78
CA ASP A 237 13.55 -38.03 -7.67
C ASP A 237 14.17 -37.57 -6.34
N SER A 238 13.42 -36.83 -5.55
CA SER A 238 13.88 -36.27 -4.26
C SER A 238 13.91 -37.30 -3.12
N ARG A 239 13.60 -38.57 -3.38
CA ARG A 239 13.65 -39.68 -2.42
C ARG A 239 14.94 -40.47 -2.48
N LEU A 240 15.77 -40.23 -3.48
CA LEU A 240 17.09 -40.83 -3.62
C LEU A 240 18.14 -40.04 -2.85
#